data_440e079f7d471be369212f12978282ab
#
_entry.id   440e079f7d471be369212f12978282ab
#
_cell.length_a   1.000
_cell.length_b   1.000
_cell.length_c   1.000
_cell.angle_alpha   90.00
_cell.angle_beta   90.00
_cell.angle_gamma   90.00
#
_symmetry.space_group_name_H-M   'P 1'
#
loop_
_entity.id
_entity.type
_entity.pdbx_description
1 polymer ?
#
loop_
_entity_poly.entity_id
_entity_poly.type
_entity_poly.pdbx_seq_one_letter_code
_entity_poly.pdbx_strand_id
1 'polypeptide(L)'
;RSIGLKIDNYINSQYYDLVEISKGKIEKNNKIRIYPDKNYAIINSEKRWETISKSTLDELSVYLALAEDVQKNPNQDVFTYQVIDEKGINQVNFKFENYETIIINNIEIESMKMISPELELSLNLSKAFNFLPVIINRVNKKNHYQLTLSQFKELP
;
A
#
# COMPACT_ATOMS: atom_id res chain seq x y z
N ARG A 1 -10.23 -1.54 4.09
CA ARG A 1 -10.31 -2.94 3.63
C ARG A 1 -9.96 -3.00 2.14
N SER A 2 -9.12 -3.95 1.75
CA SER A 2 -8.85 -4.28 0.36
C SER A 2 -9.20 -5.76 0.13
N ILE A 3 -9.71 -6.07 -1.05
CA ILE A 3 -9.97 -7.42 -1.55
C ILE A 3 -9.37 -7.52 -2.94
N GLY A 4 -8.55 -8.52 -3.15
CA GLY A 4 -7.95 -8.82 -4.43
C GLY A 4 -7.68 -10.32 -4.56
N LEU A 5 -7.18 -10.71 -5.71
CA LEU A 5 -6.74 -12.06 -6.00
C LEU A 5 -5.26 -12.02 -6.36
N LYS A 6 -4.52 -13.01 -5.91
CA LYS A 6 -3.20 -13.30 -6.45
C LYS A 6 -3.38 -14.26 -7.61
N ILE A 7 -3.07 -13.78 -8.82
CA ILE A 7 -3.15 -14.58 -10.05
C ILE A 7 -1.74 -14.65 -10.61
N ASP A 8 -1.17 -15.85 -10.66
CA ASP A 8 0.22 -16.08 -11.05
C ASP A 8 1.20 -15.21 -10.25
N ASN A 9 1.80 -14.21 -10.89
CA ASN A 9 2.76 -13.29 -10.28
C ASN A 9 2.18 -11.87 -10.04
N TYR A 10 0.85 -11.70 -10.14
CA TYR A 10 0.23 -10.40 -9.99
C TYR A 10 -0.75 -10.37 -8.82
N ILE A 11 -0.71 -9.25 -8.08
CA ILE A 11 -1.78 -8.88 -7.16
C ILE A 11 -2.82 -8.13 -7.97
N ASN A 12 -4.02 -8.67 -8.04
CA ASN A 12 -5.16 -8.07 -8.75
C ASN A 12 -6.12 -7.47 -7.74
N SER A 13 -6.11 -6.15 -7.60
CA SER A 13 -7.04 -5.43 -6.75
C SER A 13 -8.42 -5.41 -7.39
N GLN A 14 -9.45 -5.78 -6.63
CA GLN A 14 -10.84 -5.78 -7.11
C GLN A 14 -11.73 -4.81 -6.34
N TYR A 15 -11.46 -4.63 -5.06
CA TYR A 15 -12.28 -3.80 -4.20
C TYR A 15 -11.44 -3.15 -3.09
N TYR A 16 -11.64 -1.87 -2.89
CA TYR A 16 -11.04 -1.10 -1.81
C TYR A 16 -12.12 -0.29 -1.07
N ASP A 17 -12.08 -0.30 0.25
CA ASP A 17 -13.00 0.43 1.12
C ASP A 17 -12.20 1.07 2.26
N LEU A 18 -12.23 2.40 2.33
CA LEU A 18 -11.60 3.19 3.37
C LEU A 18 -12.66 4.01 4.10
N VAL A 19 -12.77 3.78 5.41
CA VAL A 19 -13.59 4.60 6.31
C VAL A 19 -12.68 5.24 7.34
N GLU A 20 -12.58 6.55 7.32
CA GLU A 20 -11.91 7.33 8.36
C GLU A 20 -12.93 7.89 9.34
N ILE A 21 -12.72 7.61 10.62
CA ILE A 21 -13.57 8.09 11.71
C ILE A 21 -12.72 8.95 12.64
N SER A 22 -13.12 10.20 12.85
CA SER A 22 -12.53 11.10 13.84
C SER A 22 -13.59 11.62 14.77
N LYS A 23 -13.32 11.54 16.08
CA LYS A 23 -14.26 11.99 17.15
C LYS A 23 -15.68 11.43 16.99
N GLY A 24 -15.78 10.15 16.55
CA GLY A 24 -17.06 9.46 16.34
C GLY A 24 -17.83 9.88 15.09
N LYS A 25 -17.25 10.69 14.21
CA LYS A 25 -17.84 11.08 12.92
C LYS A 25 -17.05 10.49 11.78
N ILE A 26 -17.76 10.05 10.72
CA ILE A 26 -17.14 9.59 9.48
C ILE A 26 -16.63 10.84 8.75
N GLU A 27 -15.31 10.95 8.60
CA GLU A 27 -14.67 12.03 7.85
C GLU A 27 -14.42 11.64 6.39
N LYS A 28 -14.19 10.35 6.13
CA LYS A 28 -13.93 9.84 4.79
C LYS A 28 -14.58 8.46 4.63
N ASN A 29 -15.19 8.24 3.48
CA ASN A 29 -15.78 6.95 3.11
C ASN A 29 -15.57 6.74 1.61
N ASN A 30 -14.46 6.12 1.24
CA ASN A 30 -14.08 5.86 -0.14
C ASN A 30 -14.30 4.40 -0.50
N LYS A 31 -14.98 4.17 -1.60
CA LYS A 31 -15.22 2.83 -2.15
C LYS A 31 -14.77 2.79 -3.60
N ILE A 32 -13.86 1.88 -3.90
CA ILE A 32 -13.34 1.68 -5.26
C ILE A 32 -13.58 0.24 -5.66
N ARG A 33 -14.19 0.04 -6.81
CA ARG A 33 -14.33 -1.25 -7.48
C ARG A 33 -13.58 -1.21 -8.80
N ILE A 34 -12.66 -2.13 -8.98
CA ILE A 34 -11.74 -2.17 -10.12
C ILE A 34 -12.17 -3.31 -11.05
N TYR A 35 -12.33 -3.00 -12.32
CA TYR A 35 -12.71 -3.94 -13.39
C TYR A 35 -11.64 -3.90 -14.51
N PRO A 36 -10.50 -4.55 -14.32
CA PRO A 36 -9.37 -4.46 -15.26
C PRO A 36 -9.72 -4.96 -16.67
N ASP A 37 -10.48 -6.04 -16.75
CA ASP A 37 -10.90 -6.61 -18.04
C ASP A 37 -11.86 -5.71 -18.83
N LYS A 38 -12.47 -4.73 -18.16
CA LYS A 38 -13.39 -3.75 -18.76
C LYS A 38 -12.79 -2.36 -18.85
N ASN A 39 -11.54 -2.21 -18.46
CA ASN A 39 -10.75 -0.97 -18.49
C ASN A 39 -11.45 0.21 -17.80
N TYR A 40 -12.08 -0.03 -16.64
CA TYR A 40 -12.64 1.05 -15.81
C TYR A 40 -12.67 0.69 -14.33
N ALA A 41 -12.83 1.71 -13.50
CA ALA A 41 -13.17 1.57 -12.08
C ALA A 41 -14.42 2.38 -11.74
N ILE A 42 -15.12 1.98 -10.68
CA ILE A 42 -16.20 2.74 -10.04
C ILE A 42 -15.65 3.30 -8.74
N ILE A 43 -15.62 4.62 -8.63
CA ILE A 43 -15.12 5.35 -7.47
C ILE A 43 -16.31 6.08 -6.85
N ASN A 44 -16.59 5.82 -5.56
CA ASN A 44 -17.67 6.46 -4.79
C ASN A 44 -19.02 6.48 -5.50
N SER A 45 -19.39 5.35 -6.15
CA SER A 45 -20.61 5.18 -6.95
C SER A 45 -20.62 5.90 -8.31
N GLU A 46 -19.57 6.63 -8.66
CA GLU A 46 -19.40 7.22 -9.98
C GLU A 46 -18.56 6.32 -10.87
N LYS A 47 -19.03 6.08 -12.11
CA LYS A 47 -18.24 5.36 -13.11
C LYS A 47 -17.22 6.29 -13.75
N ARG A 48 -15.95 5.92 -13.64
CA ARG A 48 -14.85 6.62 -14.29
C ARG A 48 -14.21 5.72 -15.34
N TRP A 49 -13.93 6.31 -16.50
CA TRP A 49 -13.18 5.65 -17.57
C TRP A 49 -11.72 6.03 -17.42
N GLU A 50 -10.97 5.11 -16.83
CA GLU A 50 -9.55 5.27 -16.61
C GLU A 50 -8.80 4.17 -17.39
N THR A 51 -7.53 4.37 -17.68
CA THR A 51 -6.69 3.31 -18.26
C THR A 51 -6.31 2.32 -17.16
N ILE A 52 -7.23 1.42 -16.85
CA ILE A 52 -7.03 0.38 -15.84
C ILE A 52 -6.30 -0.79 -16.46
N SER A 53 -5.20 -1.21 -15.86
CA SER A 53 -4.50 -2.45 -16.20
C SER A 53 -4.73 -3.53 -15.14
N LYS A 54 -4.37 -4.77 -15.45
CA LYS A 54 -4.39 -5.87 -14.46
C LYS A 54 -3.42 -5.64 -13.30
N SER A 55 -2.44 -4.76 -13.48
CA SER A 55 -1.45 -4.36 -12.47
C SER A 55 -1.83 -3.07 -11.73
N THR A 56 -3.01 -2.49 -11.97
CA THR A 56 -3.49 -1.34 -11.19
C THR A 56 -3.89 -1.81 -9.78
N LEU A 57 -3.29 -1.19 -8.78
CA LEU A 57 -3.43 -1.54 -7.37
C LEU A 57 -4.23 -0.49 -6.62
N ASP A 58 -4.86 -0.86 -5.52
CA ASP A 58 -5.34 0.09 -4.52
C ASP A 58 -4.27 0.45 -3.49
N GLU A 59 -4.55 1.45 -2.63
CA GLU A 59 -3.62 1.95 -1.62
C GLU A 59 -3.14 0.91 -0.58
N LEU A 60 -3.83 -0.21 -0.40
CA LEU A 60 -3.39 -1.30 0.51
C LEU A 60 -2.67 -2.41 -0.25
N SER A 61 -3.19 -2.79 -1.42
CA SER A 61 -2.61 -3.86 -2.24
C SER A 61 -1.21 -3.51 -2.73
N VAL A 62 -0.89 -2.22 -2.89
CA VAL A 62 0.46 -1.78 -3.31
C VAL A 62 1.54 -2.20 -2.31
N TYR A 63 1.22 -2.28 -1.01
CA TYR A 63 2.20 -2.73 -0.01
C TYR A 63 2.53 -4.22 -0.14
N LEU A 64 1.55 -5.03 -0.51
CA LEU A 64 1.76 -6.46 -0.77
C LEU A 64 2.60 -6.66 -2.04
N ALA A 65 2.30 -5.91 -3.10
CA ALA A 65 3.08 -5.94 -4.34
C ALA A 65 4.54 -5.51 -4.10
N LEU A 66 4.74 -4.42 -3.35
CA LEU A 66 6.07 -3.95 -2.99
C LEU A 66 6.85 -5.01 -2.20
N ALA A 67 6.22 -5.65 -1.20
CA ALA A 67 6.85 -6.70 -0.41
C ALA A 67 7.33 -7.88 -1.29
N GLU A 68 6.48 -8.34 -2.22
CA GLU A 68 6.84 -9.39 -3.17
C GLU A 68 7.96 -8.99 -4.12
N ASP A 69 7.93 -7.76 -4.64
CA ASP A 69 8.92 -7.29 -5.60
C ASP A 69 10.28 -7.03 -4.94
N VAL A 70 10.29 -6.50 -3.70
CA VAL A 70 11.52 -6.38 -2.89
C VAL A 70 12.10 -7.75 -2.58
N GLN A 71 11.27 -8.75 -2.26
CA GLN A 71 11.74 -10.11 -2.02
C GLN A 71 12.41 -10.73 -3.26
N LYS A 72 11.87 -10.46 -4.46
CA LYS A 72 12.43 -10.95 -5.73
C LYS A 72 13.67 -10.16 -6.16
N ASN A 73 13.71 -8.87 -5.89
CA ASN A 73 14.71 -7.93 -6.36
C ASN A 73 15.26 -7.04 -5.23
N PRO A 74 15.97 -7.62 -4.23
CA PRO A 74 16.34 -6.90 -3.00
C PRO A 74 17.36 -5.76 -3.22
N ASN A 75 18.00 -5.72 -4.38
CA ASN A 75 18.98 -4.69 -4.74
C ASN A 75 18.41 -3.60 -5.66
N GLN A 76 17.10 -3.61 -5.91
CA GLN A 76 16.46 -2.61 -6.72
C GLN A 76 16.14 -1.36 -5.88
N ASP A 77 16.58 -0.20 -6.33
CA ASP A 77 16.45 1.06 -5.57
C ASP A 77 15.07 1.71 -5.72
N VAL A 78 14.35 1.44 -6.82
CA VAL A 78 13.06 2.09 -7.11
C VAL A 78 12.05 1.07 -7.63
N PHE A 79 10.87 1.06 -7.03
CA PHE A 79 9.71 0.27 -7.46
C PHE A 79 8.58 1.21 -7.85
N THR A 80 7.99 1.00 -9.03
CA THR A 80 6.96 1.87 -9.60
C THR A 80 5.66 1.13 -9.81
N TYR A 81 4.55 1.71 -9.35
CA TYR A 81 3.22 1.12 -9.45
C TYR A 81 2.19 2.14 -9.97
N GLN A 82 1.15 1.62 -10.62
CA GLN A 82 -0.09 2.37 -10.84
C GLN A 82 -1.03 2.12 -9.66
N VAL A 83 -1.38 3.18 -8.94
CA VAL A 83 -2.28 3.11 -7.77
C VAL A 83 -3.52 3.94 -8.04
N ILE A 84 -4.68 3.35 -7.77
CA ILE A 84 -5.96 4.04 -7.87
C ILE A 84 -6.44 4.49 -6.49
N ASP A 85 -6.81 5.76 -6.39
CA ASP A 85 -7.42 6.38 -5.22
C ASP A 85 -8.74 7.08 -5.61
N GLU A 86 -9.30 7.90 -4.71
CA GLU A 86 -10.52 8.66 -4.99
C GLU A 86 -10.36 9.74 -6.07
N LYS A 87 -9.14 10.11 -6.43
CA LYS A 87 -8.83 11.11 -7.45
C LYS A 87 -8.59 10.51 -8.83
N GLY A 88 -8.36 9.19 -8.88
CA GLY A 88 -8.09 8.45 -10.11
C GLY A 88 -6.82 7.59 -10.02
N ILE A 89 -6.14 7.42 -11.15
CA ILE A 89 -4.92 6.62 -11.23
C ILE A 89 -3.70 7.54 -11.15
N ASN A 90 -2.80 7.17 -10.23
CA ASN A 90 -1.53 7.85 -10.03
C ASN A 90 -0.37 6.87 -10.20
N GLN A 91 0.74 7.35 -10.74
CA GLN A 91 2.00 6.63 -10.65
C GLN A 91 2.64 6.91 -9.31
N VAL A 92 3.00 5.84 -8.60
CA VAL A 92 3.61 5.88 -7.27
C VAL A 92 4.96 5.20 -7.31
N ASN A 93 5.97 5.85 -6.74
CA ASN A 93 7.32 5.33 -6.64
C ASN A 93 7.67 5.08 -5.18
N PHE A 94 8.23 3.90 -4.90
CA PHE A 94 8.88 3.60 -3.63
C PHE A 94 10.38 3.55 -3.88
N LYS A 95 11.14 4.42 -3.19
CA LYS A 95 12.59 4.55 -3.32
C LYS A 95 13.26 4.03 -2.06
N PHE A 96 14.29 3.21 -2.24
CA PHE A 96 15.16 2.82 -1.14
C PHE A 96 15.85 4.05 -0.54
N GLU A 97 15.86 4.17 0.77
CA GLU A 97 16.55 5.23 1.51
C GLU A 97 17.77 4.68 2.24
N ASN A 98 17.56 3.74 3.16
CA ASN A 98 18.62 3.10 3.95
C ASN A 98 18.14 1.81 4.61
N TYR A 99 19.09 1.07 5.20
CA TYR A 99 18.79 0.04 6.20
C TYR A 99 18.92 0.65 7.59
N GLU A 100 18.00 0.27 8.49
CA GLU A 100 18.01 0.71 9.87
C GLU A 100 17.43 -0.36 10.80
N THR A 101 17.87 -0.32 12.08
CA THR A 101 17.27 -1.14 13.13
C THR A 101 16.21 -0.33 13.83
N ILE A 102 14.98 -0.89 13.89
CA ILE A 102 13.85 -0.30 14.59
C ILE A 102 13.47 -1.16 15.80
N ILE A 103 12.81 -0.54 16.78
CA ILE A 103 12.35 -1.25 17.98
C ILE A 103 10.82 -1.29 17.98
N ILE A 104 10.26 -2.51 17.99
CA ILE A 104 8.83 -2.75 18.13
C ILE A 104 8.62 -3.71 19.32
N ASN A 105 7.84 -3.28 20.31
CA ASN A 105 7.55 -4.07 21.51
C ASN A 105 8.82 -4.58 22.22
N ASN A 106 9.87 -3.75 22.33
CA ASN A 106 11.19 -4.06 22.88
C ASN A 106 11.98 -5.13 22.11
N ILE A 107 11.63 -5.39 20.86
CA ILE A 107 12.35 -6.29 19.95
C ILE A 107 13.02 -5.45 18.88
N GLU A 108 14.32 -5.64 18.70
CA GLU A 108 15.08 -5.04 17.60
C GLU A 108 14.78 -5.78 16.29
N ILE A 109 14.42 -5.03 15.26
CA ILE A 109 14.04 -5.55 13.94
C ILE A 109 14.87 -4.81 12.89
N GLU A 110 15.62 -5.55 12.10
CA GLU A 110 16.28 -5.02 10.91
C GLU A 110 15.24 -4.70 9.85
N SER A 111 15.32 -3.51 9.30
CA SER A 111 14.37 -3.03 8.30
C SER A 111 15.04 -2.29 7.15
N MET A 112 14.41 -2.36 6.00
CA MET A 112 14.69 -1.56 4.81
C MET A 112 13.70 -0.39 4.81
N LYS A 113 14.21 0.83 4.83
CA LYS A 113 13.39 2.03 4.74
C LYS A 113 13.17 2.42 3.29
N MET A 114 11.89 2.55 2.93
CA MET A 114 11.43 3.00 1.62
C MET A 114 10.64 4.30 1.78
N ILE A 115 10.78 5.21 0.84
CA ILE A 115 10.03 6.48 0.81
C ILE A 115 9.19 6.57 -0.46
N SER A 116 7.99 7.13 -0.32
CA SER A 116 7.10 7.49 -1.44
C SER A 116 6.65 8.93 -1.28
N PRO A 117 7.28 9.88 -2.01
CA PRO A 117 6.89 11.29 -1.97
C PRO A 117 5.46 11.52 -2.45
N GLU A 118 5.00 10.76 -3.44
CA GLU A 118 3.67 10.88 -4.03
C GLU A 118 2.56 10.54 -3.03
N LEU A 119 2.82 9.60 -2.11
CA LEU A 119 1.90 9.22 -1.05
C LEU A 119 2.18 9.94 0.29
N GLU A 120 3.21 10.80 0.32
CA GLU A 120 3.66 11.50 1.54
C GLU A 120 3.94 10.50 2.69
N LEU A 121 4.60 9.36 2.38
CA LEU A 121 4.85 8.33 3.38
C LEU A 121 6.26 7.73 3.32
N SER A 122 6.65 7.11 4.44
CA SER A 122 7.77 6.18 4.51
C SER A 122 7.34 4.84 5.10
N LEU A 123 8.00 3.77 4.69
CA LEU A 123 7.76 2.40 5.11
C LEU A 123 9.04 1.79 5.66
N ASN A 124 8.93 1.03 6.74
CA ASN A 124 9.96 0.11 7.16
C ASN A 124 9.51 -1.31 6.82
N LEU A 125 10.20 -1.94 5.88
CA LEU A 125 9.96 -3.31 5.43
C LEU A 125 10.93 -4.24 6.14
N SER A 126 10.48 -5.38 6.68
CA SER A 126 11.39 -6.31 7.33
C SER A 126 11.36 -7.70 6.70
N LYS A 127 12.57 -8.24 6.45
CA LYS A 127 12.74 -9.61 5.96
C LYS A 127 12.12 -10.65 6.91
N ALA A 128 12.15 -10.40 8.22
CA ALA A 128 11.53 -11.27 9.22
C ALA A 128 10.01 -11.42 9.05
N PHE A 129 9.36 -10.50 8.32
CA PHE A 129 7.94 -10.50 8.01
C PHE A 129 7.68 -10.50 6.51
N ASN A 130 8.50 -11.23 5.74
CA ASN A 130 8.38 -11.35 4.28
C ASN A 130 8.35 -9.99 3.56
N PHE A 131 9.14 -9.02 4.04
CA PHE A 131 9.17 -7.63 3.57
C PHE A 131 7.84 -6.87 3.66
N LEU A 132 6.88 -7.36 4.43
CA LEU A 132 5.69 -6.56 4.75
C LEU A 132 6.09 -5.32 5.57
N PRO A 133 5.37 -4.20 5.41
CA PRO A 133 5.60 -3.02 6.22
C PRO A 133 5.36 -3.32 7.71
N VAL A 134 6.36 -3.08 8.53
CA VAL A 134 6.28 -3.19 10.00
C VAL A 134 6.03 -1.83 10.64
N ILE A 135 6.41 -0.75 9.97
CA ILE A 135 6.03 0.64 10.28
C ILE A 135 5.62 1.33 8.98
N ILE A 136 4.53 2.09 9.04
CA ILE A 136 4.09 3.02 8.00
C ILE A 136 3.98 4.39 8.65
N ASN A 137 4.80 5.34 8.22
CA ASN A 137 4.69 6.74 8.63
C ASN A 137 4.12 7.55 7.48
N ARG A 138 3.07 8.31 7.73
CA ARG A 138 2.50 9.26 6.78
C ARG A 138 2.54 10.66 7.38
N VAL A 139 3.17 11.57 6.66
CA VAL A 139 3.31 12.96 7.09
C VAL A 139 2.63 13.84 6.06
N ASN A 140 1.49 14.40 6.40
CA ASN A 140 0.90 15.47 5.62
C ASN A 140 1.02 16.81 6.35
N LYS A 141 0.70 17.91 5.67
CA LYS A 141 0.89 19.28 6.20
C LYS A 141 0.24 19.55 7.56
N LYS A 142 -0.69 18.71 8.03
CA LYS A 142 -1.46 18.93 9.25
C LYS A 142 -1.32 17.82 10.28
N ASN A 143 -0.98 16.61 9.86
CA ASN A 143 -1.02 15.42 10.71
C ASN A 143 0.17 14.51 10.42
N HIS A 144 0.64 13.87 11.47
CA HIS A 144 1.61 12.78 11.40
C HIS A 144 0.92 11.51 11.92
N TYR A 145 0.88 10.47 11.10
CA TYR A 145 0.33 9.17 11.45
C TYR A 145 1.43 8.13 11.39
N GLN A 146 1.47 7.30 12.42
CA GLN A 146 2.32 6.11 12.42
C GLN A 146 1.45 4.89 12.67
N LEU A 147 1.53 3.92 11.78
CA LEU A 147 0.99 2.59 11.98
C LEU A 147 2.15 1.64 12.25
N THR A 148 2.02 0.83 13.29
CA THR A 148 3.04 -0.16 13.66
C THR A 148 2.40 -1.53 13.66
N LEU A 149 3.09 -2.53 13.12
CA LEU A 149 2.65 -3.92 13.13
C LEU A 149 2.50 -4.39 14.58
N SER A 150 1.28 -4.76 14.98
CA SER A 150 1.00 -5.25 16.34
C SER A 150 1.02 -6.77 16.43
N GLN A 151 0.64 -7.46 15.36
CA GLN A 151 0.59 -8.92 15.29
C GLN A 151 0.73 -9.39 13.85
N PHE A 152 1.51 -10.44 13.64
CA PHE A 152 1.62 -11.15 12.37
C PHE A 152 1.24 -12.63 12.60
N LYS A 153 0.41 -13.15 11.72
CA LYS A 153 0.02 -14.56 11.73
C LYS A 153 -0.10 -15.05 10.28
N GLU A 154 0.73 -16.01 9.93
CA GLU A 154 0.53 -16.75 8.69
C GLU A 154 -0.68 -17.69 8.86
N LEU A 155 -1.56 -17.67 7.87
CA LEU A 155 -2.65 -18.64 7.81
C LEU A 155 -2.15 -19.88 7.05
N PRO A 156 -2.57 -21.07 7.46
CA PRO A 156 -2.20 -22.33 6.81
C PRO A 156 -2.76 -22.43 5.38
#